data_21e152db7e1107fab3b0583a4cdab79c
#
_entry.id   21e152db7e1107fab3b0583a4cdab79c
#
_cell.length_a   1.000
_cell.length_b   1.000
_cell.length_c   1.000
_cell.angle_alpha   90.00
_cell.angle_beta   90.00
_cell.angle_gamma   90.00
#
_symmetry.space_group_name_H-M   'P 1'
#
loop_
_entity.id
_entity.type
_entity.pdbx_description
1 polymer ?
#
loop_
_entity_poly.entity_id
_entity_poly.type
_entity_poly.pdbx_seq_one_letter_code
_entity_poly.pdbx_strand_id
1 'polypeptide(L)'
;MAGAVALAGIAALRSGAGRATAATPACSQNIVASFDPSLMTSGLPDNEKGFFAPEATEKLLSVASKMSAAAVGTGLGRDTALTLLVAKLFEELPLPAVFYADALYALAKI
;
A
#
# COMPACT_ATOMS: atom_id res chain seq x y z
N MET A 1 -8.01 -5.52 -2.28
CA MET A 1 -8.81 -5.99 -1.12
C MET A 1 -8.63 -5.04 0.06
N ALA A 2 -9.66 -4.26 0.32
CA ALA A 2 -9.62 -3.23 1.37
C ALA A 2 -9.37 -3.82 2.77
N GLY A 3 -9.97 -4.96 3.08
CA GLY A 3 -9.79 -5.58 4.40
C GLY A 3 -8.35 -6.00 4.69
N ALA A 4 -7.62 -6.41 3.68
CA ALA A 4 -6.24 -6.86 3.88
C ALA A 4 -5.33 -5.71 4.33
N VAL A 5 -5.43 -4.55 3.69
CA VAL A 5 -4.60 -3.39 4.08
C VAL A 5 -5.04 -2.84 5.43
N ALA A 6 -6.33 -2.84 5.72
CA ALA A 6 -6.84 -2.43 7.03
C ALA A 6 -6.27 -3.33 8.13
N LEU A 7 -6.29 -4.64 7.90
CA LEU A 7 -5.76 -5.61 8.85
C LEU A 7 -4.27 -5.39 9.10
N ALA A 8 -3.50 -5.15 8.05
CA ALA A 8 -2.07 -4.86 8.19
C ALA A 8 -1.82 -3.59 9.01
N GLY A 9 -2.59 -2.54 8.75
CA GLY A 9 -2.46 -1.28 9.49
C GLY A 9 -2.82 -1.42 10.96
N ILE A 10 -3.90 -2.13 11.25
CA ILE A 10 -4.32 -2.41 12.64
C ILE A 10 -3.25 -3.25 13.34
N ALA A 11 -2.69 -4.25 12.66
CA ALA A 11 -1.63 -5.08 13.23
C ALA A 11 -0.39 -4.23 13.57
N ALA A 12 -0.02 -3.28 12.72
CA ALA A 12 1.08 -2.38 13.00
C ALA A 12 0.85 -1.57 14.26
N LEU A 13 -0.36 -1.01 14.42
CA LEU A 13 -0.71 -0.25 15.62
C LEU A 13 -0.66 -1.12 16.88
N ARG A 14 -1.18 -2.33 16.81
CA ARG A 14 -1.16 -3.28 17.94
C ARG A 14 0.24 -3.77 18.28
N SER A 15 1.15 -3.73 17.33
CA SER A 15 2.54 -4.15 17.54
C SER A 15 3.44 -3.04 18.08
N GLY A 16 2.89 -1.85 18.30
CA GLY A 16 3.62 -0.75 18.93
C GLY A 16 3.93 0.44 18.04
N ALA A 17 3.47 0.47 16.79
CA ALA A 17 3.65 1.64 15.95
C ALA A 17 2.85 2.81 16.54
N GLY A 18 3.48 3.99 16.61
CA GLY A 18 2.81 5.19 17.09
C GLY A 18 1.75 5.70 16.12
N ARG A 19 1.94 5.42 14.84
CA ARG A 19 1.03 5.83 13.77
C ARG A 19 1.13 4.84 12.63
N ALA A 20 0.01 4.51 12.01
CA ALA A 20 -0.02 3.70 10.80
C ALA A 20 -0.91 4.37 9.77
N THR A 21 -0.43 4.43 8.52
CA THR A 21 -1.18 4.99 7.40
C THR A 21 -1.35 3.90 6.34
N ALA A 22 -2.60 3.61 6.00
CA ALA A 22 -2.93 2.70 4.91
C ALA A 22 -3.05 3.51 3.62
N ALA A 23 -2.15 3.29 2.68
CA ALA A 23 -2.24 3.88 1.34
C ALA A 23 -3.05 2.93 0.47
N THR A 24 -4.13 3.43 -0.10
CA THR A 24 -5.09 2.62 -0.86
C THR A 24 -5.46 3.29 -2.16
N PRO A 25 -5.97 2.53 -3.15
CA PRO A 25 -6.69 3.17 -4.25
C PRO A 25 -7.82 4.04 -3.70
N ALA A 26 -8.05 5.20 -4.30
CA ALA A 26 -9.00 6.19 -3.78
C ALA A 26 -10.41 5.60 -3.56
N CYS A 27 -10.85 4.69 -4.43
CA CYS A 27 -12.17 4.07 -4.31
C CYS A 27 -12.32 3.19 -3.06
N SER A 28 -11.22 2.76 -2.46
CA SER A 28 -11.24 1.91 -1.26
C SER A 28 -11.02 2.70 0.04
N GLN A 29 -10.68 3.96 -0.04
CA GLN A 29 -10.26 4.72 1.14
C GLN A 29 -11.31 4.75 2.24
N ASN A 30 -12.56 5.03 1.91
CA ASN A 30 -13.61 5.10 2.92
C ASN A 30 -13.89 3.76 3.57
N ILE A 31 -13.77 2.68 2.80
CA ILE A 31 -13.96 1.33 3.33
C ILE A 31 -12.86 1.02 4.34
N VAL A 32 -11.60 1.29 3.98
CA VAL A 32 -10.45 1.05 4.88
C VAL A 32 -10.57 1.90 6.14
N ALA A 33 -10.91 3.17 5.98
CA ALA A 33 -11.05 4.09 7.12
C ALA A 33 -12.14 3.66 8.11
N SER A 34 -13.15 2.93 7.64
CA SER A 34 -14.26 2.49 8.51
C SER A 34 -13.90 1.37 9.48
N PHE A 35 -12.75 0.70 9.28
CA PHE A 35 -12.37 -0.45 10.13
C PHE A 35 -11.85 -0.04 11.51
N ASP A 36 -11.18 1.10 11.60
CA ASP A 36 -10.62 1.54 12.88
C ASP A 36 -10.34 3.04 12.81
N PRO A 37 -10.87 3.83 13.76
CA PRO A 37 -10.65 5.28 13.75
C PRO A 37 -9.21 5.69 14.03
N SER A 38 -8.38 4.79 14.54
CA SER A 38 -6.96 5.06 14.80
C SER A 38 -6.09 4.88 13.56
N LEU A 39 -6.63 4.24 12.50
CA LEU A 39 -5.90 3.99 11.26
C LEU A 39 -6.03 5.19 10.34
N MET A 40 -4.92 5.80 10.00
CA MET A 40 -4.89 6.87 9.01
C MET A 40 -4.95 6.27 7.61
N THR A 41 -5.54 7.00 6.68
CA THR A 41 -5.65 6.53 5.29
C THR A 41 -5.21 7.61 4.32
N SER A 42 -4.70 7.16 3.18
CA SER A 42 -4.34 8.02 2.06
C SER A 42 -4.89 7.40 0.78
N GLY A 43 -5.84 8.10 0.14
CA GLY A 43 -6.43 7.65 -1.12
C GLY A 43 -5.63 8.18 -2.29
N LEU A 44 -5.18 7.29 -3.15
CA LEU A 44 -4.30 7.62 -4.27
C LEU A 44 -4.97 7.25 -5.60
N PRO A 45 -4.45 7.78 -6.72
CA PRO A 45 -5.06 7.52 -8.03
C PRO A 45 -5.31 6.04 -8.29
N ASP A 46 -6.50 5.71 -8.74
CA ASP A 46 -6.94 4.36 -9.03
C ASP A 46 -7.39 4.23 -10.50
N ASN A 47 -7.63 3.00 -10.90
CA ASN A 47 -8.14 2.69 -12.23
C ASN A 47 -9.55 2.04 -12.13
N GLU A 48 -10.12 1.70 -13.28
CA GLU A 48 -11.47 1.12 -13.34
C GLU A 48 -11.58 -0.26 -12.67
N LYS A 49 -10.46 -0.94 -12.44
CA LYS A 49 -10.43 -2.23 -11.74
C LYS A 49 -10.35 -2.08 -10.23
N GLY A 50 -10.26 -0.84 -9.72
CA GLY A 50 -10.07 -0.60 -8.31
C GLY A 50 -8.65 -0.84 -7.81
N PHE A 51 -7.68 -0.90 -8.71
CA PHE A 51 -6.25 -1.01 -8.38
C PHE A 51 -5.60 0.38 -8.44
N PHE A 52 -4.39 0.49 -7.91
CA PHE A 52 -3.60 1.71 -8.11
C PHE A 52 -3.37 1.96 -9.59
N ALA A 53 -3.57 3.19 -10.02
CA ALA A 53 -3.16 3.65 -11.34
C ALA A 53 -1.64 3.88 -11.36
N PRO A 54 -1.01 3.89 -12.55
CA PRO A 54 0.43 4.17 -12.64
C PRO A 54 0.84 5.49 -11.99
N GLU A 55 -0.02 6.50 -12.02
CA GLU A 55 0.23 7.81 -11.43
C GLU A 55 0.37 7.75 -9.90
N ALA A 56 -0.11 6.69 -9.26
CA ALA A 56 0.01 6.53 -7.83
C ALA A 56 1.45 6.29 -7.37
N THR A 57 2.34 5.81 -8.24
CA THR A 57 3.70 5.43 -7.86
C THR A 57 4.45 6.59 -7.21
N GLU A 58 4.48 7.74 -7.84
CA GLU A 58 5.19 8.91 -7.29
C GLU A 58 4.57 9.39 -5.98
N LYS A 59 3.25 9.33 -5.88
CA LYS A 59 2.55 9.72 -4.65
C LYS A 59 2.80 8.73 -3.53
N LEU A 60 2.90 7.44 -3.83
CA LEU A 60 3.26 6.43 -2.84
C LEU A 60 4.67 6.69 -2.29
N LEU A 61 5.63 6.99 -3.17
CA LEU A 61 6.98 7.32 -2.74
C LEU A 61 6.99 8.58 -1.88
N SER A 62 6.19 9.58 -2.22
CA SER A 62 6.08 10.80 -1.44
C SER A 62 5.51 10.55 -0.05
N VAL A 63 4.45 9.76 0.07
CA VAL A 63 3.87 9.37 1.37
C VAL A 63 4.90 8.60 2.19
N ALA A 64 5.57 7.64 1.57
CA ALA A 64 6.56 6.81 2.24
C ALA A 64 7.76 7.61 2.75
N SER A 65 8.15 8.68 2.07
CA SER A 65 9.30 9.49 2.46
C SER A 65 9.17 10.08 3.86
N LYS A 66 7.96 10.17 4.40
CA LYS A 66 7.67 10.71 5.73
C LYS A 66 7.52 9.61 6.78
N MET A 67 7.71 8.36 6.41
CA MET A 67 7.49 7.21 7.29
C MET A 67 8.81 6.57 7.71
N SER A 68 8.75 5.72 8.74
CA SER A 68 9.92 5.00 9.23
C SER A 68 10.09 3.63 8.60
N ALA A 69 9.01 3.03 8.14
CA ALA A 69 9.00 1.70 7.54
C ALA A 69 7.76 1.53 6.68
N ALA A 70 7.78 0.56 5.79
CA ALA A 70 6.64 0.26 4.92
C ALA A 70 6.40 -1.24 4.81
N ALA A 71 5.14 -1.60 4.56
CA ALA A 71 4.76 -2.95 4.17
C ALA A 71 3.97 -2.85 2.87
N VAL A 72 4.34 -3.63 1.88
CA VAL A 72 3.78 -3.57 0.54
C VAL A 72 3.28 -4.96 0.13
N GLY A 73 2.07 -5.03 -0.40
CA GLY A 73 1.64 -6.26 -1.06
C GLY A 73 0.28 -6.78 -0.70
N THR A 74 -0.12 -6.64 0.55
CA THR A 74 -1.39 -7.23 0.98
C THR A 74 -2.56 -6.58 0.25
N GLY A 75 -3.39 -7.39 -0.39
CA GLY A 75 -4.58 -6.91 -1.07
C GLY A 75 -4.35 -6.04 -2.30
N LEU A 76 -3.13 -6.00 -2.81
CA LEU A 76 -2.73 -5.08 -3.89
C LEU A 76 -3.42 -5.37 -5.22
N GLY A 77 -3.61 -6.64 -5.54
CA GLY A 77 -4.10 -7.06 -6.84
C GLY A 77 -2.96 -7.48 -7.76
N ARG A 78 -3.32 -7.97 -8.94
CA ARG A 78 -2.36 -8.54 -9.90
C ARG A 78 -2.66 -8.08 -11.31
N ASP A 79 -1.80 -7.25 -11.88
CA ASP A 79 -1.78 -6.95 -13.31
C ASP A 79 -0.41 -6.39 -13.70
N THR A 80 -0.20 -6.15 -14.98
CA THR A 80 1.09 -5.68 -15.50
C THR A 80 1.47 -4.31 -14.94
N ALA A 81 0.52 -3.40 -14.83
CA ALA A 81 0.77 -2.06 -14.29
C ALA A 81 1.19 -2.13 -12.82
N LEU A 82 0.57 -3.01 -12.04
CA LEU A 82 0.94 -3.22 -10.64
C LEU A 82 2.32 -3.85 -10.51
N THR A 83 2.70 -4.74 -11.43
CA THR A 83 4.05 -5.30 -11.45
C THR A 83 5.09 -4.19 -11.59
N LEU A 84 4.87 -3.25 -12.49
CA LEU A 84 5.78 -2.12 -12.70
C LEU A 84 5.80 -1.19 -11.48
N LEU A 85 4.65 -0.94 -10.87
CA LEU A 85 4.55 -0.12 -9.66
C LEU A 85 5.33 -0.75 -8.51
N VAL A 86 5.17 -2.04 -8.29
CA VAL A 86 5.88 -2.74 -7.22
C VAL A 86 7.38 -2.76 -7.48
N ALA A 87 7.81 -2.98 -8.72
CA ALA A 87 9.21 -2.93 -9.09
C ALA A 87 9.84 -1.60 -8.74
N LYS A 88 9.15 -0.51 -9.06
CA LYS A 88 9.63 0.83 -8.76
C LYS A 88 9.68 1.10 -7.27
N LEU A 89 8.68 0.67 -6.52
CA LEU A 89 8.71 0.78 -5.05
C LEU A 89 9.88 -0.01 -4.46
N PHE A 90 10.12 -1.22 -4.97
CA PHE A 90 11.21 -2.05 -4.49
C PHE A 90 12.56 -1.37 -4.69
N GLU A 91 12.76 -0.71 -5.83
CA GLU A 91 14.03 -0.03 -6.14
C GLU A 91 14.20 1.29 -5.42
N GLU A 92 13.12 2.05 -5.20
CA GLU A 92 13.22 3.46 -4.83
C GLU A 92 12.73 3.80 -3.42
N LEU A 93 12.09 2.89 -2.68
CA LEU A 93 11.69 3.18 -1.31
C LEU A 93 12.95 3.46 -0.46
N PRO A 94 13.03 4.65 0.18
CA PRO A 94 14.23 5.05 0.89
C PRO A 94 14.24 4.61 2.36
N LEU A 95 13.53 3.53 2.69
CA LEU A 95 13.33 3.11 4.08
C LEU A 95 13.16 1.59 4.15
N PRO A 96 13.31 0.98 5.34
CA PRO A 96 13.07 -0.45 5.49
C PRO A 96 11.65 -0.83 5.07
N ALA A 97 11.53 -1.89 4.28
CA ALA A 97 10.24 -2.31 3.76
C ALA A 97 10.13 -3.82 3.71
N VAL A 98 8.92 -4.33 3.95
CA VAL A 98 8.56 -5.74 3.78
C VAL A 98 7.69 -5.85 2.54
N PHE A 99 8.07 -6.72 1.61
CA PHE A 99 7.28 -7.03 0.42
C PHE A 99 6.75 -8.46 0.54
N TYR A 100 5.44 -8.63 0.46
CA TYR A 100 4.81 -9.94 0.63
C TYR A 100 3.49 -10.04 -0.16
N ALA A 101 2.89 -11.22 -0.16
CA ALA A 101 1.62 -11.48 -0.86
C ALA A 101 1.71 -11.08 -2.35
N ASP A 102 0.79 -10.24 -2.82
CA ASP A 102 0.77 -9.82 -4.23
C ASP A 102 2.03 -9.07 -4.66
N ALA A 103 2.74 -8.44 -3.74
CA ALA A 103 4.03 -7.82 -4.08
C ALA A 103 5.08 -8.87 -4.44
N LEU A 104 5.11 -10.00 -3.75
CA LEU A 104 6.01 -11.10 -4.12
C LEU A 104 5.63 -11.69 -5.47
N TYR A 105 4.33 -11.81 -5.74
CA TYR A 105 3.88 -12.24 -7.05
C TYR A 105 4.37 -11.30 -8.14
N ALA A 106 4.27 -10.00 -7.91
CA ALA A 106 4.74 -8.98 -8.86
C ALA A 106 6.26 -9.07 -9.07
N LEU A 107 7.03 -9.17 -7.98
CA LEU A 107 8.49 -9.26 -8.05
C LEU A 107 8.95 -10.52 -8.79
N ALA A 108 8.21 -11.61 -8.69
CA ALA A 108 8.54 -12.85 -9.39
C ALA A 108 8.38 -12.73 -10.92
N LYS A 109 7.73 -11.70 -11.41
CA LYS A 109 7.54 -11.46 -12.86
C LYS A 109 8.66 -10.63 -13.48
N ILE A 110 9.57 -10.14 -12.69
CA ILE A 110 10.64 -9.24 -13.16
C ILE A 110 11.88 -10.05 -13.53
#